data_77580b60b5147b6ac8aaccd95dcbf072
#
_entry.id   77580b60b5147b6ac8aaccd95dcbf072
#
_cell.length_a   1.000
_cell.length_b   1.000
_cell.length_c   1.000
_cell.angle_alpha   90.00
_cell.angle_beta   90.00
_cell.angle_gamma   90.00
#
_symmetry.space_group_name_H-M   'P 1'
#
loop_
_entity.id
_entity.type
_entity.pdbx_description
1 polymer ?
#
loop_
_entity_poly.entity_id
_entity_poly.type
_entity_poly.pdbx_seq_one_letter_code
_entity_poly.pdbx_strand_id
1 'polypeptide(L)'
;LVQATKNKQLPLTITPNYYLNKTEGYVLQLVGFTNEQKLKQFMLDLVKTFNLWIGLNEKGEHIVKTRDDYLTDDVLDLTQYLNTSKEVVYMPMGALKANPYIFTYAEDKDVLNELHKFRNGEAYGTKTFRVENDFIKKEEVIQVGYAATPMKHFTQSNMVLSDVTFLEKSGEVDLDKVPKYRLLRYEGIESCNPYHIVDSTGIDLQTGYPLIGHIDDPTEPTLEGLFGMPKQHYLQPDVKYSANNLFYQYHIRQYAEVTNRNSKIVKAYLNIPSHLYNQMTFDKKYWFDNAYFRLNKVSDFRPEEDT
;
A
#
# COMPACT_ATOMS: atom_id res chain seq x y z
N LEU A 1 -5.58 17.27 -8.26
CA LEU A 1 -7.03 17.03 -8.35
C LEU A 1 -7.30 16.26 -9.65
N VAL A 2 -7.78 15.03 -9.55
CA VAL A 2 -8.17 14.22 -10.72
C VAL A 2 -9.65 14.46 -10.97
N GLN A 3 -10.00 15.13 -12.07
CA GLN A 3 -11.38 15.23 -12.53
C GLN A 3 -11.65 14.21 -13.62
N ALA A 4 -12.58 13.28 -13.36
CA ALA A 4 -13.07 12.35 -14.37
C ALA A 4 -14.16 13.01 -15.23
N THR A 5 -13.94 13.21 -16.51
CA THR A 5 -14.96 13.61 -17.46
C THR A 5 -15.54 12.40 -18.19
N LYS A 6 -16.82 12.49 -18.60
CA LYS A 6 -17.61 11.41 -19.23
C LYS A 6 -17.02 10.79 -20.51
N ASN A 7 -15.96 11.33 -21.06
CA ASN A 7 -15.34 10.90 -22.33
C ASN A 7 -14.00 10.18 -22.13
N LYS A 8 -13.97 9.08 -21.42
CA LYS A 8 -12.85 8.10 -21.40
C LYS A 8 -11.39 8.63 -21.37
N GLN A 9 -11.17 9.92 -21.35
CA GLN A 9 -9.88 10.58 -21.14
C GLN A 9 -9.93 11.22 -19.76
N LEU A 10 -9.02 10.83 -18.89
CA LEU A 10 -8.81 11.48 -17.59
C LEU A 10 -7.82 12.62 -17.82
N PRO A 11 -8.26 13.89 -17.85
CA PRO A 11 -7.29 14.97 -17.80
C PRO A 11 -6.70 14.98 -16.40
N LEU A 12 -5.42 14.63 -16.28
CA LEU A 12 -4.67 14.88 -15.08
C LEU A 12 -4.23 16.34 -15.11
N THR A 13 -4.82 17.18 -14.30
CA THR A 13 -4.30 18.52 -14.07
C THR A 13 -3.17 18.37 -13.04
N ILE A 14 -1.94 18.38 -13.52
CA ILE A 14 -0.77 18.55 -12.67
C ILE A 14 -0.56 20.05 -12.57
N THR A 15 -0.62 20.60 -11.36
CA THR A 15 -0.07 21.92 -11.09
C THR A 15 1.43 21.75 -10.99
N PRO A 16 2.21 22.06 -12.04
CA PRO A 16 3.64 21.80 -12.01
C PRO A 16 4.28 22.86 -11.09
N ASN A 17 4.79 22.40 -9.98
CA ASN A 17 5.80 23.18 -9.30
C ASN A 17 7.12 23.02 -10.08
N TYR A 18 7.44 24.00 -10.93
CA TYR A 18 8.79 24.37 -11.39
C TYR A 18 9.55 23.51 -12.43
N TYR A 19 9.14 22.30 -12.82
CA TYR A 19 10.02 21.40 -13.61
C TYR A 19 9.68 21.18 -15.07
N LEU A 20 8.51 21.52 -15.46
CA LEU A 20 8.18 21.66 -16.86
C LEU A 20 8.05 23.15 -17.08
N ASN A 21 8.84 23.78 -17.90
CA ASN A 21 8.73 25.19 -18.31
C ASN A 21 7.33 25.44 -18.95
N LYS A 22 6.25 25.10 -18.25
CA LYS A 22 4.86 25.17 -18.67
C LYS A 22 4.09 26.01 -17.68
N THR A 23 3.25 26.87 -18.22
CA THR A 23 2.36 27.75 -17.46
C THR A 23 1.40 26.96 -16.60
N GLU A 24 1.04 27.53 -15.43
CA GLU A 24 0.00 27.00 -14.56
C GLU A 24 -1.27 26.65 -15.35
N GLY A 25 -1.83 25.50 -15.08
CA GLY A 25 -3.00 24.98 -15.80
C GLY A 25 -2.70 24.14 -17.05
N TYR A 26 -1.44 23.81 -17.33
CA TYR A 26 -1.11 22.88 -18.42
C TYR A 26 -1.72 21.50 -18.18
N VAL A 27 -2.52 21.02 -19.11
CA VAL A 27 -3.14 19.70 -19.05
C VAL A 27 -2.17 18.67 -19.63
N LEU A 28 -1.63 17.80 -18.78
CA LEU A 28 -0.86 16.66 -19.21
C LEU A 28 -1.81 15.53 -19.61
N GLN A 29 -1.88 15.20 -20.88
CA GLN A 29 -2.63 14.04 -21.34
C GLN A 29 -1.80 12.79 -21.11
N LEU A 30 -2.22 11.94 -20.19
CA LEU A 30 -1.59 10.63 -19.94
C LEU A 30 -2.07 9.56 -20.93
N VAL A 31 -2.33 9.96 -22.17
CA VAL A 31 -2.70 9.03 -23.24
C VAL A 31 -1.47 8.17 -23.56
N GLY A 32 -1.51 6.93 -23.10
CA GLY A 32 -0.39 5.98 -23.25
C GLY A 32 0.15 5.43 -21.93
N PHE A 33 0.10 6.19 -20.84
CA PHE A 33 0.58 5.70 -19.53
C PHE A 33 -0.37 4.71 -18.84
N THR A 34 -1.66 4.71 -19.22
CA THR A 34 -2.69 3.93 -18.53
C THR A 34 -3.54 3.06 -19.45
N ASN A 35 -3.16 2.88 -20.71
CA ASN A 35 -4.01 2.18 -21.69
C ASN A 35 -4.35 0.74 -21.28
N GLU A 36 -3.54 0.10 -20.46
CA GLU A 36 -3.79 -1.27 -19.97
C GLU A 36 -4.29 -1.33 -18.53
N GLN A 37 -4.19 -0.22 -17.76
CA GLN A 37 -4.52 -0.23 -16.34
C GLN A 37 -5.98 0.18 -16.10
N LYS A 38 -6.78 -0.75 -15.61
CA LYS A 38 -8.16 -0.48 -15.22
C LYS A 38 -8.17 0.31 -13.91
N LEU A 39 -8.99 1.36 -13.81
CA LEU A 39 -9.17 2.15 -12.59
C LEU A 39 -9.48 1.27 -11.37
N LYS A 40 -10.31 0.24 -11.55
CA LYS A 40 -10.59 -0.74 -10.49
C LYS A 40 -9.32 -1.38 -9.95
N GLN A 41 -8.39 -1.80 -10.83
CA GLN A 41 -7.15 -2.43 -10.39
C GLN A 41 -6.26 -1.46 -9.65
N PHE A 42 -6.13 -0.23 -10.16
CA PHE A 42 -5.38 0.82 -9.48
C PHE A 42 -5.92 1.10 -8.07
N MET A 43 -7.25 1.21 -7.91
CA MET A 43 -7.87 1.38 -6.59
C MET A 43 -7.61 0.18 -5.66
N LEU A 44 -7.69 -1.05 -6.19
CA LEU A 44 -7.36 -2.25 -5.40
C LEU A 44 -5.90 -2.28 -4.96
N ASP A 45 -5.00 -1.80 -5.81
CA ASP A 45 -3.58 -1.72 -5.47
C ASP A 45 -3.31 -0.68 -4.38
N LEU A 46 -3.99 0.47 -4.39
CA LEU A 46 -3.94 1.43 -3.28
C LEU A 46 -4.50 0.83 -1.98
N VAL A 47 -5.62 0.11 -2.06
CA VAL A 47 -6.21 -0.59 -0.91
C VAL A 47 -5.22 -1.59 -0.31
N LYS A 48 -4.56 -2.39 -1.15
CA LYS A 48 -3.53 -3.34 -0.70
C LYS A 48 -2.29 -2.66 -0.14
N THR A 49 -1.86 -1.55 -0.75
CA THR A 49 -0.63 -0.85 -0.35
C THR A 49 -0.76 -0.23 1.03
N PHE A 50 -1.86 0.50 1.25
CA PHE A 50 -2.08 1.30 2.46
C PHE A 50 -3.08 0.66 3.43
N ASN A 51 -3.48 -0.58 3.19
CA ASN A 51 -4.47 -1.29 4.00
C ASN A 51 -5.74 -0.45 4.22
N LEU A 52 -6.31 0.05 3.11
CA LEU A 52 -7.42 0.98 3.15
C LEU A 52 -8.76 0.25 3.38
N TRP A 53 -9.61 0.91 4.14
CA TRP A 53 -11.02 0.58 4.28
C TRP A 53 -11.87 1.63 3.58
N ILE A 54 -12.82 1.16 2.80
CA ILE A 54 -13.74 2.00 2.04
C ILE A 54 -15.12 1.73 2.58
N GLY A 55 -15.80 2.77 3.02
CA GLY A 55 -17.14 2.68 3.59
C GLY A 55 -17.97 3.91 3.26
N LEU A 56 -19.13 4.02 3.92
CA LEU A 56 -19.98 5.19 3.89
C LEU A 56 -20.03 5.77 5.30
N ASN A 57 -20.03 7.10 5.41
CA ASN A 57 -20.33 7.78 6.65
C ASN A 57 -21.85 7.86 6.87
N GLU A 58 -22.26 8.41 8.01
CA GLU A 58 -23.68 8.58 8.36
C GLU A 58 -24.47 9.44 7.37
N LYS A 59 -23.79 10.27 6.59
CA LYS A 59 -24.38 11.12 5.53
C LYS A 59 -24.46 10.41 4.19
N GLY A 60 -24.00 9.15 4.08
CA GLY A 60 -23.93 8.40 2.83
C GLY A 60 -22.76 8.79 1.92
N GLU A 61 -21.80 9.56 2.41
CA GLU A 61 -20.60 9.93 1.65
C GLU A 61 -19.54 8.82 1.74
N HIS A 62 -18.84 8.58 0.63
CA HIS A 62 -17.73 7.62 0.63
C HIS A 62 -16.56 8.12 1.48
N ILE A 63 -16.13 7.28 2.42
CA ILE A 63 -14.94 7.51 3.22
C ILE A 63 -13.87 6.48 2.87
N VAL A 64 -12.62 6.94 2.83
CA VAL A 64 -11.45 6.10 2.65
C VAL A 64 -10.50 6.39 3.80
N LYS A 65 -10.21 5.38 4.60
CA LYS A 65 -9.33 5.49 5.77
C LYS A 65 -8.35 4.31 5.79
N THR A 66 -7.21 4.47 6.44
CA THR A 66 -6.39 3.31 6.78
C THR A 66 -7.16 2.43 7.77
N ARG A 67 -6.81 1.14 7.84
CA ARG A 67 -7.48 0.23 8.80
C ARG A 67 -7.42 0.78 10.23
N ASP A 68 -6.26 1.29 10.63
CA ASP A 68 -6.06 1.76 11.98
C ASP A 68 -6.85 3.03 12.30
N ASP A 69 -7.04 3.93 11.32
CA ASP A 69 -7.88 5.12 11.46
C ASP A 69 -9.39 4.81 11.36
N TYR A 70 -9.74 3.70 10.70
CA TYR A 70 -11.11 3.25 10.60
C TYR A 70 -11.59 2.62 11.90
N LEU A 71 -10.75 1.84 12.56
CA LEU A 71 -11.10 1.12 13.77
C LEU A 71 -11.11 2.06 14.98
N THR A 72 -12.24 2.11 15.68
CA THR A 72 -12.41 2.91 16.89
C THR A 72 -12.15 2.08 18.17
N ASP A 73 -12.00 2.79 19.29
CA ASP A 73 -11.94 2.19 20.62
C ASP A 73 -13.31 2.13 21.31
N ASP A 74 -14.37 2.53 20.61
CA ASP A 74 -15.73 2.44 21.11
C ASP A 74 -16.10 0.99 21.37
N VAL A 75 -16.70 0.74 22.52
CA VAL A 75 -17.09 -0.59 22.97
C VAL A 75 -18.60 -0.69 23.08
N LEU A 76 -19.17 -1.70 22.44
CA LEU A 76 -20.56 -2.08 22.63
C LEU A 76 -20.62 -3.36 23.47
N ASP A 77 -21.24 -3.27 24.64
CA ASP A 77 -21.41 -4.44 25.54
C ASP A 77 -22.60 -5.27 25.08
N LEU A 78 -22.31 -6.50 24.68
CA LEU A 78 -23.30 -7.48 24.23
C LEU A 78 -23.52 -8.61 25.25
N THR A 79 -22.97 -8.51 26.46
CA THR A 79 -23.00 -9.58 27.47
C THR A 79 -24.41 -10.06 27.78
N GLN A 80 -25.35 -9.13 27.97
CA GLN A 80 -26.74 -9.45 28.28
C GLN A 80 -27.54 -10.05 27.13
N TYR A 81 -27.05 -9.90 25.90
CA TYR A 81 -27.71 -10.38 24.67
C TYR A 81 -27.21 -11.73 24.21
N LEU A 82 -26.22 -12.30 24.89
CA LEU A 82 -25.70 -13.62 24.54
C LEU A 82 -26.76 -14.70 24.77
N ASN A 83 -27.07 -15.44 23.72
CA ASN A 83 -28.01 -16.56 23.82
C ASN A 83 -27.31 -17.78 24.44
N THR A 84 -27.48 -17.93 25.76
CA THR A 84 -26.85 -19.02 26.54
C THR A 84 -27.45 -20.41 26.27
N SER A 85 -28.57 -20.50 25.56
CA SER A 85 -29.16 -21.79 25.16
C SER A 85 -28.49 -22.38 23.91
N LYS A 86 -27.67 -21.61 23.21
CA LYS A 86 -26.92 -22.03 22.01
C LYS A 86 -25.43 -22.07 22.32
N GLU A 87 -24.76 -23.02 21.69
CA GLU A 87 -23.31 -23.18 21.86
C GLU A 87 -22.54 -22.01 21.26
N VAL A 88 -21.56 -21.53 22.01
CA VAL A 88 -20.54 -20.58 21.53
C VAL A 88 -19.34 -21.36 21.02
N VAL A 89 -19.05 -21.23 19.72
CA VAL A 89 -17.97 -21.97 19.08
C VAL A 89 -16.70 -21.11 19.00
N TYR A 90 -15.63 -21.60 19.59
CA TYR A 90 -14.31 -20.98 19.57
C TYR A 90 -13.39 -21.70 18.59
N MET A 91 -12.83 -20.96 17.66
CA MET A 91 -11.80 -21.47 16.72
C MET A 91 -10.47 -20.75 17.02
N PRO A 92 -9.59 -21.36 17.84
CA PRO A 92 -8.28 -20.79 18.14
C PRO A 92 -7.50 -20.55 16.84
N MET A 93 -6.85 -19.39 16.74
CA MET A 93 -6.09 -18.98 15.56
C MET A 93 -6.87 -19.11 14.23
N GLY A 94 -8.19 -19.09 14.29
CA GLY A 94 -9.04 -19.28 13.10
C GLY A 94 -8.90 -18.19 12.04
N ALA A 95 -8.35 -17.03 12.41
CA ALA A 95 -8.04 -15.96 11.48
C ALA A 95 -6.72 -16.18 10.72
N LEU A 96 -5.85 -17.06 11.21
CA LEU A 96 -4.57 -17.39 10.57
C LEU A 96 -4.81 -18.30 9.36
N LYS A 97 -4.57 -17.78 8.16
CA LYS A 97 -4.85 -18.50 6.90
C LYS A 97 -3.60 -18.98 6.19
N ALA A 98 -2.46 -18.37 6.49
CA ALA A 98 -1.22 -18.63 5.78
C ALA A 98 0.01 -18.45 6.65
N ASN A 99 1.11 -19.07 6.24
CA ASN A 99 2.45 -18.88 6.76
C ASN A 99 3.46 -19.34 5.70
N PRO A 100 4.21 -18.41 5.07
CA PRO A 100 4.26 -16.95 5.30
C PRO A 100 3.18 -16.13 4.59
N TYR A 101 3.08 -14.86 4.97
CA TYR A 101 2.44 -13.79 4.20
C TYR A 101 3.52 -13.02 3.44
N ILE A 102 3.35 -12.86 2.13
CA ILE A 102 4.33 -12.24 1.24
C ILE A 102 3.71 -11.01 0.59
N PHE A 103 4.20 -9.83 0.94
CA PHE A 103 3.83 -8.56 0.33
C PHE A 103 4.82 -8.22 -0.77
N THR A 104 4.37 -8.13 -2.01
CA THR A 104 5.27 -7.99 -3.14
C THR A 104 4.69 -7.13 -4.27
N TYR A 105 5.51 -6.84 -5.24
CA TYR A 105 5.24 -5.98 -6.38
C TYR A 105 5.09 -6.78 -7.67
N ALA A 106 4.45 -6.17 -8.67
CA ALA A 106 4.47 -6.72 -10.00
C ALA A 106 5.91 -6.68 -10.55
N GLU A 107 6.31 -7.76 -11.18
CA GLU A 107 7.63 -7.82 -11.82
C GLU A 107 7.69 -6.91 -13.05
N ASP A 108 8.77 -6.19 -13.19
CA ASP A 108 9.11 -5.45 -14.39
C ASP A 108 10.52 -5.83 -14.85
N LYS A 109 10.82 -5.59 -16.12
CA LYS A 109 12.06 -6.04 -16.76
C LYS A 109 13.10 -4.92 -16.89
N ASP A 110 13.00 -3.89 -16.05
CA ASP A 110 14.08 -2.91 -15.94
C ASP A 110 15.32 -3.53 -15.28
N VAL A 111 16.47 -2.99 -15.61
CA VAL A 111 17.79 -3.57 -15.29
C VAL A 111 17.96 -3.84 -13.79
N LEU A 112 17.57 -2.87 -12.96
CA LEU A 112 17.81 -3.00 -11.52
C LEU A 112 16.85 -3.98 -10.85
N ASN A 113 15.58 -4.05 -11.29
CA ASN A 113 14.63 -5.04 -10.82
C ASN A 113 15.03 -6.46 -11.23
N GLU A 114 15.45 -6.66 -12.49
CA GLU A 114 15.96 -7.97 -12.94
C GLU A 114 17.22 -8.38 -12.19
N LEU A 115 18.16 -7.47 -11.99
CA LEU A 115 19.37 -7.72 -11.21
C LEU A 115 19.07 -8.10 -9.77
N HIS A 116 18.16 -7.39 -9.13
CA HIS A 116 17.74 -7.69 -7.77
C HIS A 116 17.08 -9.07 -7.67
N LYS A 117 16.16 -9.36 -8.60
CA LYS A 117 15.50 -10.67 -8.67
C LYS A 117 16.48 -11.81 -8.90
N PHE A 118 17.42 -11.62 -9.85
CA PHE A 118 18.47 -12.62 -10.10
C PHE A 118 19.31 -12.94 -8.87
N ARG A 119 19.67 -11.91 -8.10
CA ARG A 119 20.52 -12.07 -6.90
C ARG A 119 19.77 -12.57 -5.67
N ASN A 120 18.54 -12.17 -5.48
CA ASN A 120 17.79 -12.37 -4.23
C ASN A 120 16.60 -13.31 -4.36
N GLY A 121 16.18 -13.67 -5.58
CA GLY A 121 15.06 -14.57 -5.84
C GLY A 121 13.68 -13.95 -5.59
N GLU A 122 13.59 -12.65 -5.34
CA GLU A 122 12.34 -11.95 -5.04
C GLU A 122 12.31 -10.55 -5.67
N ALA A 123 11.13 -9.95 -5.80
CA ALA A 123 10.98 -8.59 -6.29
C ALA A 123 11.58 -7.58 -5.29
N TYR A 124 12.07 -6.45 -5.81
CA TYR A 124 12.64 -5.37 -5.00
C TYR A 124 11.60 -4.85 -3.99
N GLY A 125 12.01 -4.67 -2.74
CA GLY A 125 11.16 -4.18 -1.67
C GLY A 125 10.09 -5.15 -1.15
N THR A 126 10.19 -6.44 -1.46
CA THR A 126 9.30 -7.49 -0.93
C THR A 126 9.45 -7.64 0.59
N LYS A 127 8.33 -7.83 1.29
CA LYS A 127 8.28 -8.18 2.70
C LYS A 127 7.67 -9.56 2.89
N THR A 128 8.46 -10.47 3.46
CA THR A 128 7.97 -11.77 3.92
C THR A 128 7.76 -11.71 5.44
N PHE A 129 6.52 -11.94 5.87
CA PHE A 129 6.16 -12.02 7.28
C PHE A 129 5.87 -13.48 7.64
N ARG A 130 6.64 -14.01 8.57
CA ARG A 130 6.51 -15.38 9.07
C ARG A 130 6.07 -15.41 10.51
N VAL A 131 5.29 -16.43 10.84
CA VAL A 131 4.86 -16.75 12.20
C VAL A 131 5.52 -18.04 12.62
N GLU A 132 5.91 -18.16 13.86
CA GLU A 132 6.34 -19.42 14.44
C GLU A 132 5.15 -20.38 14.58
N ASN A 133 4.86 -21.11 13.52
CA ASN A 133 3.73 -22.02 13.44
C ASN A 133 4.05 -23.12 12.43
N ASP A 134 3.99 -24.37 12.87
CA ASP A 134 4.28 -25.55 12.05
C ASP A 134 3.02 -26.17 11.41
N PHE A 135 1.82 -25.72 11.80
CA PHE A 135 0.58 -26.31 11.34
C PHE A 135 0.15 -25.79 9.98
N ILE A 136 0.43 -24.52 9.67
CA ILE A 136 0.05 -23.88 8.41
C ILE A 136 1.30 -23.70 7.55
N LYS A 137 1.30 -24.36 6.41
CA LYS A 137 2.42 -24.32 5.43
C LYS A 137 2.05 -23.62 4.11
N LYS A 138 0.81 -23.13 4.00
CA LYS A 138 0.34 -22.43 2.81
C LYS A 138 0.82 -20.98 2.86
N GLU A 139 1.45 -20.49 1.80
CA GLU A 139 1.76 -19.09 1.63
C GLU A 139 0.57 -18.29 1.10
N GLU A 140 0.48 -17.04 1.49
CA GLU A 140 -0.44 -16.06 0.92
C GLU A 140 0.37 -14.89 0.35
N VAL A 141 0.21 -14.66 -0.96
CA VAL A 141 0.91 -13.59 -1.67
C VAL A 141 -0.03 -12.41 -1.89
N ILE A 142 0.32 -11.28 -1.29
CA ILE A 142 -0.35 -9.99 -1.43
C ILE A 142 0.44 -9.18 -2.46
N GLN A 143 0.11 -9.36 -3.74
CA GLN A 143 0.78 -8.65 -4.83
C GLN A 143 -0.01 -7.42 -5.25
N VAL A 144 0.70 -6.29 -5.45
CA VAL A 144 0.18 -5.08 -6.10
C VAL A 144 0.52 -5.08 -7.60
N GLY A 145 -0.28 -4.37 -8.39
CA GLY A 145 -0.14 -4.37 -9.86
C GLY A 145 0.95 -3.44 -10.39
N TYR A 146 1.51 -2.59 -9.55
CA TYR A 146 2.64 -1.73 -9.93
C TYR A 146 3.97 -2.35 -9.53
N ALA A 147 5.04 -1.90 -10.21
CA ALA A 147 6.38 -2.38 -9.91
C ALA A 147 7.09 -1.45 -8.92
N ALA A 148 7.94 -2.03 -8.09
CA ALA A 148 8.86 -1.26 -7.26
C ALA A 148 9.95 -0.61 -8.12
N THR A 149 10.47 0.54 -7.68
CA THR A 149 11.48 1.29 -8.42
C THR A 149 12.72 1.45 -7.57
N PRO A 150 13.80 0.75 -7.91
CA PRO A 150 15.08 0.97 -7.24
C PRO A 150 15.58 2.40 -7.46
N MET A 151 16.20 2.97 -6.44
CA MET A 151 16.84 4.27 -6.53
C MET A 151 18.34 4.10 -6.62
N LYS A 152 18.99 4.90 -7.46
CA LYS A 152 20.42 4.84 -7.74
C LYS A 152 21.08 6.18 -7.48
N HIS A 153 22.24 6.14 -6.86
CA HIS A 153 23.10 7.29 -6.68
C HIS A 153 23.99 7.51 -7.90
N PHE A 154 23.90 8.69 -8.48
CA PHE A 154 24.73 9.15 -9.59
C PHE A 154 25.84 10.01 -9.03
N THR A 155 27.04 9.44 -8.88
CA THR A 155 28.17 10.03 -8.17
C THR A 155 28.68 11.33 -8.76
N GLN A 156 28.61 11.52 -10.07
CA GLN A 156 29.11 12.74 -10.72
C GLN A 156 28.25 13.95 -10.35
N SER A 157 26.96 13.82 -10.42
CA SER A 157 26.00 14.88 -10.09
C SER A 157 25.58 14.90 -8.62
N ASN A 158 25.93 13.87 -7.86
CA ASN A 158 25.46 13.65 -6.49
C ASN A 158 23.93 13.62 -6.38
N MET A 159 23.27 13.01 -7.36
CA MET A 159 21.81 12.85 -7.40
C MET A 159 21.41 11.43 -7.03
N VAL A 160 20.28 11.30 -6.36
CA VAL A 160 19.62 10.02 -6.10
C VAL A 160 18.31 9.97 -6.89
N LEU A 161 18.28 9.19 -7.94
CA LEU A 161 17.14 9.12 -8.85
C LEU A 161 16.55 7.72 -8.90
N SER A 162 15.24 7.66 -9.11
CA SER A 162 14.56 6.42 -9.48
C SER A 162 15.03 5.97 -10.85
N ASP A 163 15.55 4.75 -10.94
CA ASP A 163 16.09 4.19 -12.19
C ASP A 163 15.14 3.15 -12.78
N VAL A 164 14.63 3.44 -13.97
CA VAL A 164 13.72 2.58 -14.75
C VAL A 164 14.30 2.42 -16.15
N THR A 165 15.50 1.85 -16.22
CA THR A 165 16.22 1.64 -17.49
C THR A 165 15.93 0.25 -18.03
N PHE A 166 15.55 0.17 -19.30
CA PHE A 166 15.45 -1.09 -20.06
C PHE A 166 16.60 -1.18 -21.05
N LEU A 167 17.06 -2.40 -21.31
CA LEU A 167 18.10 -2.64 -22.31
C LEU A 167 17.56 -3.55 -23.42
N GLU A 168 17.98 -3.26 -24.64
CA GLU A 168 17.86 -4.16 -25.78
C GLU A 168 18.82 -5.35 -25.64
N LYS A 169 18.66 -6.35 -26.48
CA LYS A 169 19.60 -7.48 -26.57
C LYS A 169 21.02 -7.05 -26.99
N SER A 170 21.15 -5.93 -27.68
CA SER A 170 22.41 -5.28 -28.02
C SER A 170 23.16 -4.71 -26.82
N GLY A 171 22.48 -4.49 -25.69
CA GLY A 171 22.98 -3.79 -24.52
C GLY A 171 22.77 -2.28 -24.56
N GLU A 172 22.15 -1.75 -25.61
CA GLU A 172 21.74 -0.35 -25.70
C GLU A 172 20.45 -0.09 -24.93
N VAL A 173 20.20 1.19 -24.58
CA VAL A 173 18.97 1.57 -23.85
C VAL A 173 17.76 1.44 -24.77
N ASP A 174 16.77 0.68 -24.33
CA ASP A 174 15.50 0.51 -25.02
C ASP A 174 14.56 1.65 -24.62
N LEU A 175 14.44 2.65 -25.50
CA LEU A 175 13.58 3.83 -25.29
C LEU A 175 12.12 3.58 -25.68
N ASP A 176 11.83 2.51 -26.42
CA ASP A 176 10.48 2.16 -26.86
C ASP A 176 9.73 1.31 -25.82
N LYS A 177 10.45 0.80 -24.85
CA LYS A 177 9.86 -0.01 -23.80
C LYS A 177 9.00 0.81 -22.86
N VAL A 178 7.73 0.43 -22.74
CA VAL A 178 6.79 1.03 -21.79
C VAL A 178 6.91 0.31 -20.45
N PRO A 179 7.33 1.00 -19.37
CA PRO A 179 7.40 0.41 -18.04
C PRO A 179 6.01 0.15 -17.46
N LYS A 180 5.92 -0.77 -16.51
CA LYS A 180 4.76 -0.83 -15.64
C LYS A 180 4.62 0.46 -14.84
N TYR A 181 3.39 0.82 -14.48
CA TYR A 181 3.20 2.02 -13.65
C TYR A 181 3.90 1.87 -12.29
N ARG A 182 4.25 3.00 -11.70
CA ARG A 182 5.00 3.11 -10.45
C ARG A 182 4.23 3.99 -9.48
N LEU A 183 4.32 3.70 -8.20
CA LEU A 183 3.84 4.56 -7.14
C LEU A 183 5.06 5.14 -6.43
N LEU A 184 5.31 6.43 -6.64
CA LEU A 184 6.46 7.14 -6.11
C LEU A 184 6.02 8.33 -5.30
N ARG A 185 6.82 8.71 -4.31
CA ARG A 185 6.67 9.93 -3.53
C ARG A 185 7.48 11.04 -4.18
N TYR A 186 7.00 12.27 -4.02
CA TYR A 186 7.74 13.48 -4.35
C TYR A 186 8.05 14.23 -3.05
N GLU A 187 9.32 14.38 -2.74
CA GLU A 187 9.79 14.99 -1.49
C GLU A 187 10.36 16.41 -1.66
N GLY A 188 10.24 16.97 -2.86
CA GLY A 188 10.72 18.31 -3.15
C GLY A 188 11.99 18.32 -3.98
N ILE A 189 12.75 19.39 -3.83
CA ILE A 189 14.00 19.62 -4.55
C ILE A 189 15.16 19.40 -3.62
N GLU A 190 16.02 18.48 -4.00
CA GLU A 190 17.29 18.25 -3.34
C GLU A 190 18.43 18.95 -4.09
N SER A 191 19.42 19.40 -3.34
CA SER A 191 20.62 20.01 -3.92
C SER A 191 21.54 18.95 -4.52
N CYS A 192 22.18 19.31 -5.65
CA CYS A 192 23.14 18.44 -6.31
C CYS A 192 24.31 19.24 -6.87
N ASN A 193 25.32 18.53 -7.39
CA ASN A 193 26.36 19.18 -8.16
C ASN A 193 25.77 19.79 -9.43
N PRO A 194 26.23 20.94 -9.90
CA PRO A 194 25.72 21.61 -11.07
C PRO A 194 25.74 20.68 -12.31
N TYR A 195 24.62 20.64 -13.03
CA TYR A 195 24.50 19.92 -14.28
C TYR A 195 23.72 20.73 -15.31
N HIS A 196 23.90 20.42 -16.58
CA HIS A 196 23.24 21.14 -17.66
C HIS A 196 22.10 20.33 -18.23
N ILE A 197 20.95 20.98 -18.40
CA ILE A 197 19.86 20.49 -19.23
C ILE A 197 19.96 21.18 -20.58
N VAL A 198 20.00 20.39 -21.65
CA VAL A 198 20.00 20.87 -23.03
C VAL A 198 18.64 20.57 -23.63
N ASP A 199 17.94 21.60 -24.03
CA ASP A 199 16.67 21.47 -24.76
C ASP A 199 16.66 22.32 -26.03
N SER A 200 15.52 22.39 -26.72
CA SER A 200 15.37 23.19 -27.95
C SER A 200 15.50 24.71 -27.75
N THR A 201 15.48 25.18 -26.52
CA THR A 201 15.56 26.60 -26.15
C THR A 201 16.94 27.03 -25.70
N GLY A 202 17.82 26.08 -25.35
CA GLY A 202 19.19 26.36 -24.95
C GLY A 202 19.78 25.38 -23.95
N ILE A 203 20.79 25.87 -23.24
CA ILE A 203 21.46 25.15 -22.14
C ILE A 203 21.11 25.84 -20.84
N ASP A 204 20.51 25.12 -19.93
CA ASP A 204 20.15 25.61 -18.60
C ASP A 204 20.96 24.90 -17.51
N LEU A 205 21.51 25.66 -16.57
CA LEU A 205 22.30 25.15 -15.47
C LEU A 205 21.40 24.88 -14.27
N GLN A 206 21.38 23.65 -13.82
CA GLN A 206 20.62 23.22 -12.65
C GLN A 206 21.56 22.87 -11.49
N THR A 207 21.13 23.20 -10.26
CA THR A 207 21.83 22.88 -9.01
C THR A 207 20.96 22.10 -8.04
N GLY A 208 19.77 21.71 -8.49
CA GLY A 208 18.80 20.91 -7.73
C GLY A 208 18.09 19.93 -8.64
N TYR A 209 17.56 18.88 -8.04
CA TYR A 209 16.79 17.85 -8.72
C TYR A 209 15.56 17.45 -7.91
N PRO A 210 14.47 17.00 -8.54
CA PRO A 210 13.31 16.49 -7.82
C PRO A 210 13.64 15.13 -7.20
N LEU A 211 13.52 15.01 -5.89
CA LEU A 211 13.58 13.72 -5.23
C LEU A 211 12.24 13.01 -5.41
N ILE A 212 12.24 12.03 -6.29
CA ILE A 212 11.07 11.20 -6.60
C ILE A 212 11.47 9.74 -6.44
N GLY A 213 10.85 9.05 -5.48
CA GLY A 213 11.21 7.67 -5.22
C GLY A 213 10.45 7.05 -4.05
N HIS A 214 11.06 6.10 -3.39
CA HIS A 214 10.46 5.42 -2.24
C HIS A 214 11.04 5.86 -0.89
N ILE A 215 12.03 6.73 -0.85
CA ILE A 215 12.63 7.29 0.37
C ILE A 215 12.29 8.76 0.52
N ASP A 216 12.28 9.24 1.74
CA ASP A 216 12.01 10.64 2.12
C ASP A 216 13.26 11.53 2.14
N ASP A 217 14.43 10.94 2.35
CA ASP A 217 15.72 11.65 2.38
C ASP A 217 16.80 10.78 1.70
N PRO A 218 17.63 11.34 0.80
CA PRO A 218 18.63 10.57 0.08
C PRO A 218 19.85 10.17 0.93
N THR A 219 20.04 10.79 2.09
CA THR A 219 21.20 10.58 2.97
C THR A 219 20.83 9.88 4.27
N GLU A 220 19.72 10.28 4.89
CA GLU A 220 19.22 9.75 6.16
C GLU A 220 17.75 9.36 6.07
N PRO A 221 17.40 8.33 5.29
CA PRO A 221 16.01 7.93 5.12
C PRO A 221 15.35 7.57 6.45
N THR A 222 14.24 8.23 6.78
CA THR A 222 13.43 7.91 7.96
C THR A 222 12.20 7.09 7.61
N LEU A 223 11.83 7.09 6.33
CA LEU A 223 10.66 6.43 5.80
C LEU A 223 11.01 5.68 4.50
N GLU A 224 10.47 4.49 4.38
CA GLU A 224 10.61 3.63 3.22
C GLU A 224 9.24 3.36 2.58
N GLY A 225 9.04 3.84 1.36
CA GLY A 225 7.79 3.66 0.59
C GLY A 225 7.63 2.28 -0.04
N LEU A 226 8.37 1.27 0.43
CA LEU A 226 8.25 -0.12 0.02
C LEU A 226 7.65 -0.98 1.14
N PHE A 227 7.15 -2.18 0.82
CA PHE A 227 6.63 -3.09 1.85
C PHE A 227 7.73 -3.56 2.79
N GLY A 228 8.90 -3.85 2.26
CA GLY A 228 10.05 -4.29 3.02
C GLY A 228 11.32 -3.54 2.67
N MET A 229 12.29 -3.63 3.54
CA MET A 229 13.62 -3.09 3.28
C MET A 229 14.28 -3.88 2.15
N PRO A 230 14.79 -3.22 1.10
CA PRO A 230 15.47 -3.90 0.01
C PRO A 230 16.71 -4.66 0.50
N LYS A 231 16.96 -5.85 -0.03
CA LYS A 231 18.16 -6.63 0.28
C LYS A 231 19.42 -6.08 -0.41
N GLN A 232 19.23 -5.35 -1.51
CA GLN A 232 20.31 -4.69 -2.23
C GLN A 232 19.98 -3.21 -2.38
N HIS A 233 20.94 -2.38 -2.00
CA HIS A 233 20.85 -0.94 -2.11
C HIS A 233 21.72 -0.45 -3.25
N TYR A 234 21.17 0.44 -4.04
CA TYR A 234 21.88 1.09 -5.17
C TYR A 234 22.29 2.53 -4.81
N LEU A 235 22.06 2.92 -3.57
CA LEU A 235 22.49 4.19 -2.98
C LEU A 235 23.95 4.12 -2.52
N GLN A 236 24.43 5.20 -1.92
CA GLN A 236 25.76 5.24 -1.32
C GLN A 236 25.91 4.14 -0.26
N PRO A 237 27.10 3.56 -0.10
CA PRO A 237 27.33 2.44 0.83
C PRO A 237 26.97 2.75 2.28
N ASP A 238 27.08 4.02 2.68
CA ASP A 238 26.89 4.46 4.07
C ASP A 238 25.44 4.80 4.41
N VAL A 239 24.53 4.83 3.42
CA VAL A 239 23.11 5.10 3.66
C VAL A 239 22.46 3.93 4.37
N LYS A 240 21.89 4.20 5.54
CA LYS A 240 21.12 3.23 6.32
C LYS A 240 19.64 3.39 5.99
N TYR A 241 19.04 2.37 5.41
CA TYR A 241 17.61 2.36 5.17
C TYR A 241 16.81 2.28 6.47
N SER A 242 15.70 2.99 6.50
CA SER A 242 14.76 2.94 7.60
C SER A 242 14.04 1.58 7.66
N ALA A 243 13.84 1.06 8.87
CA ALA A 243 12.92 -0.06 9.09
C ALA A 243 11.44 0.37 9.05
N ASN A 244 11.15 1.67 9.02
CA ASN A 244 9.82 2.25 8.96
C ASN A 244 9.30 2.22 7.51
N ASN A 245 8.72 1.10 7.13
CA ASN A 245 8.23 0.83 5.78
C ASN A 245 6.71 0.63 5.76
N LEU A 246 6.12 0.48 4.56
CA LEU A 246 4.67 0.33 4.39
C LEU A 246 4.08 -0.82 5.20
N PHE A 247 4.81 -1.94 5.34
CA PHE A 247 4.33 -3.05 6.15
C PHE A 247 4.19 -2.66 7.62
N TYR A 248 5.21 -2.03 8.19
CA TYR A 248 5.17 -1.63 9.60
C TYR A 248 4.22 -0.46 9.86
N GLN A 249 3.98 0.40 8.87
CA GLN A 249 3.04 1.52 9.01
C GLN A 249 1.58 1.08 8.93
N TYR A 250 1.23 0.20 7.98
CA TYR A 250 -0.17 -0.05 7.64
C TYR A 250 -0.65 -1.48 7.89
N HIS A 251 0.26 -2.46 8.00
CA HIS A 251 -0.12 -3.87 8.03
C HIS A 251 0.21 -4.58 9.33
N ILE A 252 1.28 -4.19 10.02
CA ILE A 252 1.81 -4.95 11.16
C ILE A 252 0.77 -5.19 12.26
N ARG A 253 -0.07 -4.21 12.57
CA ARG A 253 -1.10 -4.35 13.63
C ARG A 253 -2.12 -5.42 13.28
N GLN A 254 -2.61 -5.42 12.04
CA GLN A 254 -3.55 -6.44 11.57
C GLN A 254 -2.93 -7.84 11.65
N TYR A 255 -1.70 -7.98 11.17
CA TYR A 255 -1.06 -9.29 11.15
C TYR A 255 -0.62 -9.73 12.55
N ALA A 256 -0.26 -8.82 13.44
CA ALA A 256 -0.04 -9.11 14.85
C ALA A 256 -1.32 -9.64 15.55
N GLU A 257 -2.49 -9.05 15.25
CA GLU A 257 -3.76 -9.54 15.76
C GLU A 257 -4.09 -10.95 15.23
N VAL A 258 -3.97 -11.15 13.91
CA VAL A 258 -4.30 -12.43 13.25
C VAL A 258 -3.37 -13.56 13.70
N THR A 259 -2.11 -13.26 13.93
CA THR A 259 -1.07 -14.24 14.28
C THR A 259 -0.89 -14.44 15.78
N ASN A 260 -1.58 -13.68 16.61
CA ASN A 260 -1.51 -13.82 18.06
C ASN A 260 -1.98 -15.22 18.46
N ARG A 261 -1.21 -15.89 19.32
CA ARG A 261 -1.54 -17.25 19.82
C ARG A 261 -2.88 -17.31 20.56
N ASN A 262 -3.31 -16.20 21.14
CA ASN A 262 -4.58 -16.07 21.86
C ASN A 262 -5.73 -15.62 20.95
N SER A 263 -5.48 -15.34 19.67
CA SER A 263 -6.53 -14.93 18.74
C SER A 263 -7.50 -16.06 18.49
N LYS A 264 -8.80 -15.72 18.40
CA LYS A 264 -9.88 -16.68 18.17
C LYS A 264 -10.87 -16.08 17.17
N ILE A 265 -11.41 -16.90 16.32
CA ILE A 265 -12.70 -16.60 15.68
C ILE A 265 -13.78 -17.20 16.57
N VAL A 266 -14.74 -16.38 16.96
CA VAL A 266 -15.85 -16.79 17.81
C VAL A 266 -17.14 -16.69 17.01
N LYS A 267 -17.92 -17.79 17.00
CA LYS A 267 -19.29 -17.79 16.50
C LYS A 267 -20.22 -17.87 17.70
N ALA A 268 -20.99 -16.81 17.90
CA ALA A 268 -21.97 -16.71 18.96
C ALA A 268 -23.36 -16.38 18.39
N TYR A 269 -24.38 -16.73 19.10
CA TYR A 269 -25.76 -16.36 18.82
C TYR A 269 -26.17 -15.27 19.82
N LEU A 270 -26.71 -14.18 19.31
CA LEU A 270 -27.06 -13.01 20.11
C LEU A 270 -28.53 -12.66 19.85
N ASN A 271 -29.28 -12.40 20.93
CA ASN A 271 -30.65 -11.89 20.85
C ASN A 271 -30.58 -10.37 20.90
N ILE A 272 -30.33 -9.73 19.77
CA ILE A 272 -30.08 -8.30 19.68
C ILE A 272 -31.35 -7.59 19.20
N PRO A 273 -31.88 -6.61 19.96
CA PRO A 273 -33.01 -5.81 19.53
C PRO A 273 -32.64 -4.92 18.36
N SER A 274 -33.61 -4.59 17.50
CA SER A 274 -33.41 -3.86 16.24
C SER A 274 -32.70 -2.52 16.42
N HIS A 275 -32.98 -1.79 17.49
CA HIS A 275 -32.34 -0.51 17.78
C HIS A 275 -30.83 -0.66 18.07
N LEU A 276 -30.41 -1.75 18.70
CA LEU A 276 -29.01 -2.02 18.99
C LEU A 276 -28.29 -2.55 17.75
N TYR A 277 -28.97 -3.36 16.92
CA TYR A 277 -28.43 -3.82 15.66
C TYR A 277 -28.00 -2.65 14.74
N ASN A 278 -28.79 -1.59 14.70
CA ASN A 278 -28.48 -0.39 13.91
C ASN A 278 -27.24 0.37 14.43
N GLN A 279 -26.80 0.11 15.67
CA GLN A 279 -25.56 0.68 16.23
C GLN A 279 -24.33 -0.20 15.99
N MET A 280 -24.55 -1.43 15.50
CA MET A 280 -23.45 -2.35 15.20
C MET A 280 -22.77 -1.97 13.90
N THR A 281 -21.50 -1.64 14.00
CA THR A 281 -20.66 -1.26 12.88
C THR A 281 -19.34 -2.04 12.91
N PHE A 282 -18.62 -2.17 11.81
CA PHE A 282 -17.39 -2.96 11.72
C PHE A 282 -16.16 -2.27 12.32
N ASP A 283 -16.28 -1.01 12.71
CA ASP A 283 -15.21 -0.19 13.29
C ASP A 283 -15.10 -0.33 14.81
N LYS A 284 -16.18 -0.75 15.48
CA LYS A 284 -16.27 -0.84 16.94
C LYS A 284 -15.70 -2.15 17.51
N LYS A 285 -15.45 -2.13 18.81
CA LYS A 285 -15.19 -3.32 19.62
C LYS A 285 -16.49 -3.80 20.28
N TYR A 286 -16.59 -5.10 20.47
CA TYR A 286 -17.72 -5.76 21.09
C TYR A 286 -17.24 -6.52 22.30
N TRP A 287 -17.88 -6.30 23.44
CA TRP A 287 -17.58 -6.98 24.69
C TRP A 287 -18.64 -8.04 24.97
N PHE A 288 -18.26 -9.29 25.14
CA PHE A 288 -19.04 -10.38 25.71
C PHE A 288 -18.10 -11.51 26.10
N ASP A 289 -18.56 -12.39 26.98
CA ASP A 289 -17.79 -13.55 27.44
C ASP A 289 -16.38 -13.19 27.94
N ASN A 290 -16.27 -12.08 28.66
CA ASN A 290 -15.03 -11.55 29.25
C ASN A 290 -13.91 -11.26 28.23
N ALA A 291 -14.25 -10.97 26.98
CA ALA A 291 -13.27 -10.63 25.96
C ALA A 291 -13.77 -9.56 24.99
N TYR A 292 -12.81 -8.87 24.36
CA TYR A 292 -13.10 -7.95 23.27
C TYR A 292 -13.02 -8.66 21.93
N PHE A 293 -14.01 -8.40 21.09
CA PHE A 293 -14.08 -8.93 19.73
C PHE A 293 -14.25 -7.80 18.73
N ARG A 294 -13.82 -8.04 17.49
CA ARG A 294 -14.18 -7.24 16.33
C ARG A 294 -15.18 -8.01 15.49
N LEU A 295 -16.18 -7.30 14.98
CA LEU A 295 -17.20 -7.89 14.13
C LEU A 295 -16.56 -8.29 12.80
N ASN A 296 -16.73 -9.55 12.41
CA ASN A 296 -16.29 -10.06 11.12
C ASN A 296 -17.46 -10.26 10.16
N LYS A 297 -18.56 -10.81 10.67
CA LYS A 297 -19.74 -11.10 9.86
C LYS A 297 -20.97 -11.20 10.76
N VAL A 298 -22.08 -10.67 10.27
CA VAL A 298 -23.41 -10.96 10.80
C VAL A 298 -24.15 -11.81 9.80
N SER A 299 -24.84 -12.85 10.26
CA SER A 299 -25.69 -13.69 9.43
C SER A 299 -27.00 -13.96 10.16
N ASP A 300 -28.05 -14.21 9.39
CA ASP A 300 -29.37 -14.65 9.90
C ASP A 300 -30.05 -13.67 10.88
N PHE A 301 -29.83 -12.36 10.68
CA PHE A 301 -30.54 -11.35 11.45
C PHE A 301 -32.04 -11.34 11.07
N ARG A 302 -32.92 -11.50 12.09
CA ARG A 302 -34.37 -11.54 11.93
C ARG A 302 -35.01 -10.52 12.87
N PRO A 303 -35.30 -9.30 12.41
CA PRO A 303 -35.81 -8.21 13.23
C PRO A 303 -37.23 -8.46 13.78
N GLU A 304 -37.99 -9.41 13.21
CA GLU A 304 -39.38 -9.67 13.57
C GLU A 304 -39.55 -10.68 14.73
N GLU A 305 -38.46 -11.27 15.22
CA GLU A 305 -38.48 -12.24 16.34
C GLU A 305 -38.19 -11.57 17.70
N ASP A 306 -38.37 -10.25 17.83
CA ASP A 306 -38.32 -9.56 19.12
C ASP A 306 -39.62 -9.83 19.93
N THR A 307 -39.70 -11.00 20.57
CA THR A 307 -40.68 -11.31 21.58
C THR A 307 -40.02 -11.86 22.83
#